data_07562ec45bed98a2fdd5036fa2d7b2e7
#
_entry.id   07562ec45bed98a2fdd5036fa2d7b2e7
#
_cell.length_a   1.000
_cell.length_b   1.000
_cell.length_c   1.000
_cell.angle_alpha   90.00
_cell.angle_beta   90.00
_cell.angle_gamma   90.00
#
_symmetry.space_group_name_H-M   'P 1'
#
loop_
_entity.id
_entity.type
_entity.pdbx_description
1 polymer ?
#
loop_
_entity_poly.entity_id
_entity_poly.type
_entity_poly.pdbx_seq_one_letter_code
_entity_poly.pdbx_strand_id
1 'polypeptide(L)'
;MPNNLSSNVMTKVMKSIAAGFESNRVSTKTVNTENIKGEHTSSTGDTIYRKRKTSYRAAETSSGDVSGGGADNDILVGRIPYVKQDVITVKAQWDSVEEALELNQLDELLAPMGEELVTRVERNFNDYMIQNSGLTFGTPGTAVDAWTDVAYVEAMMNEIGVPSQGEKYYQMNSFTGAALASATTAINQEG
;
A
#
# COMPACT_ATOMS: atom_id res chain seq x y z
N MET A 1 17.26 34.01 27.20
CA MET A 1 16.39 32.83 27.10
C MET A 1 17.30 31.64 26.86
N PRO A 2 17.21 30.55 27.61
CA PRO A 2 18.02 29.36 27.33
C PRO A 2 17.62 28.84 25.97
N ASN A 3 18.59 28.69 25.08
CA ASN A 3 18.38 28.08 23.76
C ASN A 3 18.01 26.60 23.96
N ASN A 4 16.81 26.20 23.56
CA ASN A 4 16.37 24.81 23.72
C ASN A 4 16.98 23.96 22.59
N LEU A 5 18.26 23.62 22.73
CA LEU A 5 19.02 22.82 21.76
C LEU A 5 18.40 21.43 21.57
N SER A 6 17.80 20.86 22.62
CA SER A 6 17.16 19.54 22.54
C SER A 6 15.95 19.53 21.56
N SER A 7 15.19 20.62 21.45
CA SER A 7 14.09 20.73 20.48
C SER A 7 14.59 20.78 19.05
N ASN A 8 15.73 21.43 18.78
CA ASN A 8 16.30 21.53 17.44
C ASN A 8 16.91 20.19 17.00
N VAL A 9 17.57 19.46 17.91
CA VAL A 9 18.09 18.12 17.65
C VAL A 9 16.94 17.18 17.35
N MET A 10 15.90 17.15 18.17
CA MET A 10 14.72 16.31 17.93
C MET A 10 14.07 16.59 16.56
N THR A 11 13.99 17.86 16.17
CA THR A 11 13.43 18.24 14.86
C THR A 11 14.29 17.73 13.70
N LYS A 12 15.62 17.77 13.82
CA LYS A 12 16.54 17.21 12.80
C LYS A 12 16.39 15.70 12.70
N VAL A 13 16.39 15.02 13.84
CA VAL A 13 16.19 13.57 13.94
C VAL A 13 14.89 13.15 13.24
N MET A 14 13.79 13.80 13.56
CA MET A 14 12.49 13.50 12.95
C MET A 14 12.48 13.74 11.44
N LYS A 15 13.14 14.79 10.95
CA LYS A 15 13.25 15.08 9.51
C LYS A 15 14.09 14.02 8.78
N SER A 16 15.21 13.60 9.35
CA SER A 16 16.07 12.57 8.77
C SER A 16 15.34 11.23 8.66
N ILE A 17 14.68 10.80 9.74
CA ILE A 17 13.89 9.56 9.74
C ILE A 17 12.73 9.66 8.72
N ALA A 18 12.03 10.78 8.66
CA ALA A 18 10.91 10.98 7.72
C ALA A 18 11.39 10.97 6.26
N ALA A 19 12.54 11.56 5.96
CA ALA A 19 13.12 11.54 4.63
C ALA A 19 13.53 10.12 4.20
N GLY A 20 14.18 9.37 5.09
CA GLY A 20 14.50 7.95 4.88
C GLY A 20 13.25 7.10 4.67
N PHE A 21 12.20 7.35 5.44
CA PHE A 21 10.91 6.67 5.32
C PHE A 21 10.28 6.90 3.93
N GLU A 22 10.15 8.14 3.49
CA GLU A 22 9.51 8.46 2.20
C GLU A 22 10.31 7.98 0.98
N SER A 23 11.66 8.00 1.05
CA SER A 23 12.50 7.56 -0.08
C SER A 23 12.38 6.06 -0.35
N ASN A 24 12.25 5.25 0.69
CA ASN A 24 12.28 3.79 0.61
C ASN A 24 10.90 3.12 0.49
N ARG A 25 9.81 3.89 0.50
CA ARG A 25 8.47 3.36 0.26
C ARG A 25 8.32 2.87 -1.18
N VAL A 26 7.74 1.68 -1.36
CA VAL A 26 7.47 1.08 -2.68
C VAL A 26 5.99 0.73 -2.81
N SER A 27 5.52 -0.32 -2.16
CA SER A 27 4.15 -0.82 -2.25
C SER A 27 3.13 0.18 -1.70
N THR A 28 3.45 0.80 -0.59
CA THR A 28 2.54 1.76 0.06
C THR A 28 2.36 3.06 -0.72
N LYS A 29 3.22 3.36 -1.72
CA LYS A 29 3.02 4.50 -2.64
C LYS A 29 1.95 4.24 -3.68
N THR A 30 1.73 2.98 -4.03
CA THR A 30 0.81 2.59 -5.12
C THR A 30 -0.62 2.34 -4.62
N VAL A 31 -0.84 2.41 -3.32
CA VAL A 31 -2.14 2.17 -2.70
C VAL A 31 -2.94 3.45 -2.57
N ASN A 32 -4.23 3.36 -2.84
CA ASN A 32 -5.14 4.46 -2.56
C ASN A 32 -5.24 4.67 -1.05
N THR A 33 -4.73 5.80 -0.57
CA THR A 33 -4.81 6.18 0.83
C THR A 33 -6.04 7.04 1.08
N GLU A 34 -7.08 6.46 1.68
CA GLU A 34 -8.18 7.26 2.19
C GLU A 34 -7.75 7.97 3.47
N ASN A 35 -7.94 9.27 3.48
CA ASN A 35 -7.56 10.10 4.62
C ASN A 35 -8.62 9.98 5.72
N ILE A 36 -8.33 9.21 6.76
CA ILE A 36 -9.20 8.97 7.93
C ILE A 36 -8.94 10.02 9.03
N LYS A 37 -8.46 11.21 8.67
CA LYS A 37 -8.18 12.27 9.63
C LYS A 37 -9.40 12.60 10.47
N GLY A 38 -9.27 12.47 11.78
CA GLY A 38 -10.30 12.84 12.77
C GLY A 38 -11.31 11.73 13.10
N GLU A 39 -11.30 10.59 12.41
CA GLU A 39 -12.20 9.48 12.72
C GLU A 39 -11.66 8.56 13.82
N HIS A 40 -10.34 8.46 13.96
CA HIS A 40 -9.68 7.77 15.07
C HIS A 40 -9.47 8.70 16.26
N THR A 41 -10.40 8.70 17.17
CA THR A 41 -10.27 9.36 18.48
C THR A 41 -10.15 8.30 19.58
N SER A 42 -9.65 8.68 20.74
CA SER A 42 -9.56 7.77 21.90
C SER A 42 -10.91 7.19 22.32
N SER A 43 -12.02 7.79 21.91
CA SER A 43 -13.39 7.36 22.20
C SER A 43 -14.01 6.44 21.13
N THR A 44 -13.44 6.36 19.92
CA THR A 44 -13.98 5.52 18.81
C THR A 44 -13.50 4.07 18.87
N GLY A 45 -12.54 3.74 19.76
CA GLY A 45 -11.93 2.42 19.80
C GLY A 45 -10.99 2.13 18.62
N ASP A 46 -10.61 0.86 18.48
CA ASP A 46 -9.60 0.43 17.49
C ASP A 46 -10.18 0.08 16.11
N THR A 47 -11.51 0.09 15.96
CA THR A 47 -12.17 -0.31 14.71
C THR A 47 -13.16 0.75 14.24
N ILE A 48 -12.97 1.20 13.01
CA ILE A 48 -13.89 2.11 12.30
C ILE A 48 -14.58 1.32 11.20
N TYR A 49 -15.88 1.55 11.01
CA TYR A 49 -16.65 0.91 9.95
C TYR A 49 -16.98 1.90 8.85
N ARG A 50 -16.62 1.56 7.62
CA ARG A 50 -17.04 2.31 6.43
C ARG A 50 -18.09 1.56 5.64
N LYS A 51 -18.96 2.30 4.98
CA LYS A 51 -19.98 1.72 4.10
C LYS A 51 -19.32 1.18 2.84
N ARG A 52 -19.65 -0.06 2.50
CA ARG A 52 -19.26 -0.66 1.22
C ARG A 52 -20.14 -0.08 0.12
N LYS A 53 -19.55 0.16 -1.07
CA LYS A 53 -20.34 0.51 -2.26
C LYS A 53 -21.32 -0.60 -2.58
N THR A 54 -22.57 -0.22 -2.83
CA THR A 54 -23.63 -1.14 -3.24
C THR A 54 -23.66 -1.19 -4.77
N SER A 55 -23.78 -2.38 -5.34
CA SER A 55 -24.03 -2.56 -6.77
C SER A 55 -25.53 -2.70 -7.00
N TYR A 56 -26.03 -2.03 -8.05
CA TYR A 56 -27.43 -2.07 -8.44
C TYR A 56 -27.56 -2.82 -9.76
N ARG A 57 -28.68 -3.53 -9.93
CA ARG A 57 -29.05 -4.14 -11.20
C ARG A 57 -29.94 -3.16 -11.96
N ALA A 58 -29.70 -3.01 -13.24
CA ALA A 58 -30.63 -2.32 -14.15
C ALA A 58 -31.57 -3.34 -14.78
N ALA A 59 -32.82 -2.99 -14.99
CA ALA A 59 -33.77 -3.75 -15.77
C ALA A 59 -34.37 -2.87 -16.88
N GLU A 60 -34.65 -3.47 -18.01
CA GLU A 60 -35.34 -2.82 -19.12
C GLU A 60 -36.85 -3.04 -18.99
N THR A 61 -37.62 -1.96 -19.06
CA THR A 61 -39.08 -2.01 -19.07
C THR A 61 -39.56 -1.33 -20.32
N SER A 62 -40.53 -1.91 -21.01
CA SER A 62 -41.08 -1.38 -22.28
C SER A 62 -41.81 -0.06 -22.14
N SER A 63 -42.32 0.23 -20.95
CA SER A 63 -43.13 1.44 -20.65
C SER A 63 -42.42 2.41 -19.70
N GLY A 64 -41.28 2.05 -19.15
CA GLY A 64 -40.63 2.81 -18.05
C GLY A 64 -41.38 2.71 -16.71
N ASP A 65 -42.49 1.95 -16.66
CA ASP A 65 -43.25 1.71 -15.44
C ASP A 65 -42.61 0.58 -14.62
N VAL A 66 -42.16 0.88 -13.42
CA VAL A 66 -41.54 -0.06 -12.48
C VAL A 66 -42.52 -0.54 -11.41
N SER A 67 -43.80 -0.13 -11.45
CA SER A 67 -44.81 -0.51 -10.46
C SER A 67 -45.17 -2.01 -10.47
N GLY A 68 -44.92 -2.70 -11.59
CA GLY A 68 -45.16 -4.13 -11.79
C GLY A 68 -43.97 -5.08 -11.56
N GLY A 69 -42.92 -4.61 -10.97
CA GLY A 69 -41.70 -5.39 -10.73
C GLY A 69 -40.63 -5.11 -11.79
N GLY A 70 -39.82 -4.11 -11.56
CA GLY A 70 -38.53 -3.89 -12.24
C GLY A 70 -37.43 -4.70 -11.55
N ALA A 71 -36.18 -4.29 -11.72
CA ALA A 71 -35.13 -4.82 -10.88
C ALA A 71 -35.30 -4.24 -9.48
N ASP A 72 -35.96 -4.97 -8.60
CA ASP A 72 -35.99 -4.63 -7.18
C ASP A 72 -34.58 -4.73 -6.60
N ASN A 73 -34.05 -3.59 -6.26
CA ASN A 73 -32.74 -3.48 -5.66
C ASN A 73 -32.88 -3.18 -4.17
N ASP A 74 -32.69 -4.18 -3.34
CA ASP A 74 -32.53 -3.96 -1.91
C ASP A 74 -31.22 -3.21 -1.66
N ILE A 75 -31.30 -2.11 -0.93
CA ILE A 75 -30.10 -1.35 -0.53
C ILE A 75 -29.42 -2.08 0.62
N LEU A 76 -28.63 -3.10 0.29
CA LEU A 76 -27.81 -3.82 1.25
C LEU A 76 -26.53 -3.02 1.51
N VAL A 77 -26.51 -2.30 2.63
CA VAL A 77 -25.34 -1.56 3.07
C VAL A 77 -24.39 -2.48 3.83
N GLY A 78 -23.41 -3.05 3.14
CA GLY A 78 -22.29 -3.72 3.78
C GLY A 78 -21.38 -2.73 4.52
N ARG A 79 -20.69 -3.21 5.56
CA ARG A 79 -19.69 -2.44 6.31
C ARG A 79 -18.33 -3.09 6.13
N ILE A 80 -17.30 -2.27 5.91
CA ILE A 80 -15.90 -2.70 5.88
C ILE A 80 -15.25 -2.24 7.17
N PRO A 81 -14.72 -3.15 7.99
CA PRO A 81 -13.99 -2.77 9.20
C PRO A 81 -12.57 -2.29 8.83
N TYR A 82 -12.18 -1.17 9.39
CA TYR A 82 -10.82 -0.66 9.38
C TYR A 82 -10.27 -0.79 10.80
N VAL A 83 -9.37 -1.72 10.98
CA VAL A 83 -8.79 -2.02 12.30
C VAL A 83 -7.43 -1.36 12.40
N LYS A 84 -7.23 -0.60 13.47
CA LYS A 84 -5.93 -0.02 13.80
C LYS A 84 -4.93 -1.14 14.07
N GLN A 85 -3.81 -1.09 13.38
CA GLN A 85 -2.70 -2.02 13.58
C GLN A 85 -1.80 -1.56 14.71
N ASP A 86 -0.95 -2.46 15.20
CA ASP A 86 0.06 -2.16 16.20
C ASP A 86 1.04 -1.09 15.72
N VAL A 87 1.52 -0.28 16.67
CA VAL A 87 2.48 0.76 16.38
C VAL A 87 3.86 0.14 16.21
N ILE A 88 4.46 0.35 15.05
CA ILE A 88 5.82 -0.08 14.77
C ILE A 88 6.77 0.98 15.34
N THR A 89 7.72 0.56 16.17
CA THR A 89 8.68 1.44 16.83
C THR A 89 10.10 0.94 16.64
N VAL A 90 11.02 1.88 16.41
CA VAL A 90 12.47 1.63 16.45
C VAL A 90 13.04 2.49 17.58
N LYS A 91 13.90 1.89 18.41
CA LYS A 91 14.52 2.59 19.54
C LYS A 91 16.04 2.56 19.38
N ALA A 92 16.65 3.73 19.39
CA ALA A 92 18.09 3.90 19.57
C ALA A 92 18.36 4.50 20.94
N GLN A 93 19.50 4.14 21.54
CA GLN A 93 20.01 4.70 22.78
C GLN A 93 21.44 5.11 22.54
N TRP A 94 21.80 6.31 22.93
CA TRP A 94 23.16 6.83 22.92
C TRP A 94 23.45 7.57 24.22
N ASP A 95 24.71 7.66 24.56
CA ASP A 95 25.20 8.39 25.70
C ASP A 95 25.38 9.88 25.34
N SER A 96 25.29 10.76 26.32
CA SER A 96 25.50 12.21 26.15
C SER A 96 26.91 12.56 25.63
N VAL A 97 27.90 11.71 25.90
CA VAL A 97 29.26 11.86 25.37
C VAL A 97 29.32 11.53 23.89
N GLU A 98 28.64 10.46 23.45
CA GLU A 98 28.50 10.08 22.06
C GLU A 98 27.73 11.16 21.29
N GLU A 99 26.65 11.72 21.87
CA GLU A 99 25.90 12.82 21.26
C GLU A 99 26.78 14.04 20.98
N ALA A 100 27.69 14.40 21.87
CA ALA A 100 28.57 15.56 21.70
C ALA A 100 29.65 15.32 20.62
N LEU A 101 30.10 14.08 20.44
CA LEU A 101 31.14 13.71 19.46
C LEU A 101 30.55 13.50 18.07
N GLU A 102 29.33 12.97 17.96
CA GLU A 102 28.70 12.48 16.72
C GLU A 102 27.63 13.42 16.15
N LEU A 103 27.46 14.60 16.74
CA LEU A 103 26.36 15.51 16.39
C LEU A 103 26.29 15.90 14.91
N ASN A 104 27.46 15.91 14.23
CA ASN A 104 27.53 16.18 12.79
C ASN A 104 27.23 14.96 11.89
N GLN A 105 27.22 13.75 12.46
CA GLN A 105 26.95 12.49 11.76
C GLN A 105 25.58 11.89 12.14
N LEU A 106 24.80 12.63 12.90
CA LEU A 106 23.51 12.19 13.40
C LEU A 106 22.56 11.73 12.28
N ASP A 107 22.62 12.40 11.14
CA ASP A 107 21.78 12.06 9.98
C ASP A 107 22.16 10.69 9.39
N GLU A 108 23.45 10.36 9.31
CA GLU A 108 23.93 9.07 8.82
C GLU A 108 23.62 7.93 9.78
N LEU A 109 23.69 8.19 11.10
CA LEU A 109 23.37 7.20 12.13
C LEU A 109 21.86 6.92 12.23
N LEU A 110 21.01 7.88 11.96
CA LEU A 110 19.57 7.75 12.14
C LEU A 110 18.81 7.39 10.84
N ALA A 111 19.39 7.63 9.67
CA ALA A 111 18.78 7.24 8.40
C ALA A 111 18.41 5.74 8.34
N PRO A 112 19.26 4.80 8.79
CA PRO A 112 18.90 3.38 8.82
C PRO A 112 17.69 3.03 9.67
N MET A 113 17.39 3.84 10.71
CA MET A 113 16.16 3.64 11.49
C MET A 113 14.89 3.91 10.66
N GLY A 114 14.94 4.91 9.79
CA GLY A 114 13.87 5.18 8.84
C GLY A 114 13.70 4.04 7.83
N GLU A 115 14.79 3.49 7.33
CA GLU A 115 14.79 2.35 6.41
C GLU A 115 14.21 1.08 7.06
N GLU A 116 14.57 0.79 8.29
CA GLU A 116 14.02 -0.35 9.03
C GLU A 116 12.52 -0.20 9.28
N LEU A 117 12.05 1.01 9.64
CA LEU A 117 10.62 1.29 9.81
C LEU A 117 9.85 1.04 8.50
N VAL A 118 10.36 1.55 7.37
CA VAL A 118 9.74 1.32 6.06
C VAL A 118 9.73 -0.15 5.71
N THR A 119 10.85 -0.82 5.84
CA THR A 119 10.97 -2.25 5.53
C THR A 119 9.95 -3.06 6.32
N ARG A 120 9.75 -2.74 7.59
CA ARG A 120 8.77 -3.42 8.42
C ARG A 120 7.32 -3.11 8.00
N VAL A 121 7.02 -1.85 7.68
CA VAL A 121 5.69 -1.44 7.17
C VAL A 121 5.39 -2.12 5.84
N GLU A 122 6.31 -2.06 4.89
CA GLU A 122 6.16 -2.67 3.56
C GLU A 122 5.99 -4.18 3.64
N ARG A 123 6.76 -4.85 4.50
CA ARG A 123 6.63 -6.28 4.73
C ARG A 123 5.27 -6.65 5.29
N ASN A 124 4.83 -6.00 6.36
CA ASN A 124 3.52 -6.25 6.95
C ASN A 124 2.39 -5.99 5.95
N PHE A 125 2.53 -4.94 5.15
CA PHE A 125 1.57 -4.59 4.12
C PHE A 125 1.51 -5.66 3.01
N ASN A 126 2.66 -6.09 2.50
CA ASN A 126 2.73 -7.11 1.46
C ASN A 126 2.19 -8.47 1.96
N ASP A 127 2.55 -8.87 3.18
CA ASP A 127 2.02 -10.08 3.80
C ASP A 127 0.49 -10.02 3.91
N TYR A 128 -0.05 -8.88 4.32
CA TYR A 128 -1.51 -8.68 4.38
C TYR A 128 -2.15 -8.77 2.99
N MET A 129 -1.57 -8.14 1.98
CA MET A 129 -2.06 -8.17 0.60
C MET A 129 -2.08 -9.60 0.04
N ILE A 130 -1.03 -10.37 0.24
CA ILE A 130 -0.93 -11.76 -0.20
C ILE A 130 -1.99 -12.64 0.49
N GLN A 131 -2.15 -12.50 1.80
CA GLN A 131 -3.10 -13.31 2.57
C GLN A 131 -4.57 -12.99 2.28
N ASN A 132 -4.87 -11.74 1.88
CA ASN A 132 -6.23 -11.29 1.63
C ASN A 132 -6.53 -11.11 0.12
N SER A 133 -5.63 -11.50 -0.74
CA SER A 133 -5.85 -11.47 -2.19
C SER A 133 -6.96 -12.47 -2.58
N GLY A 134 -8.00 -11.96 -3.22
CA GLY A 134 -9.10 -12.78 -3.74
C GLY A 134 -8.84 -13.36 -5.13
N LEU A 135 -7.76 -12.96 -5.79
CA LEU A 135 -7.37 -13.40 -7.11
C LEU A 135 -5.92 -13.88 -7.09
N THR A 136 -5.70 -15.09 -7.55
CA THR A 136 -4.36 -15.68 -7.71
C THR A 136 -4.21 -16.23 -9.13
N PHE A 137 -3.06 -16.04 -9.71
CA PHE A 137 -2.70 -16.54 -11.04
C PHE A 137 -1.34 -17.26 -10.99
N GLY A 138 -1.20 -18.32 -11.79
CA GLY A 138 0.03 -19.08 -11.88
C GLY A 138 0.11 -20.25 -10.91
N THR A 139 1.21 -20.96 -10.95
CA THR A 139 1.50 -22.10 -10.07
C THR A 139 2.47 -21.67 -8.98
N PRO A 140 2.18 -21.93 -7.70
CA PRO A 140 3.10 -21.64 -6.62
C PRO A 140 4.49 -22.26 -6.87
N GLY A 141 5.54 -21.46 -6.70
CA GLY A 141 6.91 -21.87 -6.93
C GLY A 141 7.42 -21.73 -8.37
N THR A 142 6.55 -21.38 -9.31
CA THR A 142 6.95 -21.03 -10.69
C THR A 142 7.15 -19.54 -10.82
N ALA A 143 8.31 -19.11 -11.31
CA ALA A 143 8.57 -17.70 -11.55
C ALA A 143 7.78 -17.20 -12.77
N VAL A 144 7.35 -15.93 -12.70
CA VAL A 144 6.79 -15.22 -13.86
C VAL A 144 7.99 -14.79 -14.72
N ASP A 145 8.11 -15.34 -15.93
CA ASP A 145 9.22 -15.09 -16.84
C ASP A 145 8.80 -14.53 -18.21
N ALA A 146 7.49 -14.39 -18.43
CA ALA A 146 6.93 -13.90 -19.68
C ALA A 146 5.94 -12.74 -19.45
N TRP A 147 5.95 -11.77 -20.36
CA TRP A 147 4.98 -10.67 -20.37
C TRP A 147 3.54 -11.13 -20.61
N THR A 148 3.35 -12.29 -21.21
CA THR A 148 2.04 -12.91 -21.37
C THR A 148 1.38 -13.24 -20.05
N ASP A 149 2.15 -13.64 -19.03
CA ASP A 149 1.62 -13.92 -17.69
C ASP A 149 1.07 -12.65 -17.03
N VAL A 150 1.78 -11.53 -17.21
CA VAL A 150 1.34 -10.22 -16.74
C VAL A 150 0.05 -9.80 -17.44
N ALA A 151 -0.05 -10.00 -18.77
CA ALA A 151 -1.25 -9.70 -19.53
C ALA A 151 -2.46 -10.58 -19.13
N TYR A 152 -2.23 -11.85 -18.79
CA TYR A 152 -3.29 -12.71 -18.28
C TYR A 152 -3.84 -12.25 -16.92
N VAL A 153 -2.98 -11.79 -16.01
CA VAL A 153 -3.43 -11.22 -14.74
C VAL A 153 -4.31 -9.99 -14.99
N GLU A 154 -3.93 -9.12 -15.92
CA GLU A 154 -4.73 -7.98 -16.27
C GLU A 154 -6.09 -8.38 -16.89
N ALA A 155 -6.10 -9.35 -17.78
CA ALA A 155 -7.34 -9.87 -18.37
C ALA A 155 -8.28 -10.42 -17.28
N MET A 156 -7.75 -11.22 -16.35
CA MET A 156 -8.53 -11.74 -15.22
C MET A 156 -9.11 -10.61 -14.35
N MET A 157 -8.33 -9.55 -14.09
CA MET A 157 -8.82 -8.39 -13.33
C MET A 157 -9.99 -7.71 -14.06
N ASN A 158 -9.91 -7.58 -15.39
CA ASN A 158 -10.98 -6.99 -16.19
C ASN A 158 -12.23 -7.88 -16.19
N GLU A 159 -12.10 -9.20 -16.28
CA GLU A 159 -13.22 -10.15 -16.22
C GLU A 159 -14.00 -10.10 -14.91
N ILE A 160 -13.32 -9.88 -13.78
CA ILE A 160 -13.98 -9.71 -12.47
C ILE A 160 -14.55 -8.30 -12.25
N GLY A 161 -14.45 -7.41 -13.26
CA GLY A 161 -15.02 -6.07 -13.22
C GLY A 161 -14.15 -4.99 -12.59
N VAL A 162 -12.84 -5.19 -12.49
CA VAL A 162 -11.91 -4.11 -12.13
C VAL A 162 -11.87 -3.11 -13.30
N PRO A 163 -12.11 -1.81 -13.05
CA PRO A 163 -12.12 -0.81 -14.11
C PRO A 163 -10.78 -0.77 -14.86
N SER A 164 -10.82 -0.84 -16.19
CA SER A 164 -9.61 -0.77 -17.03
C SER A 164 -8.94 0.60 -17.01
N GLN A 165 -9.69 1.65 -16.66
CA GLN A 165 -9.19 3.04 -16.62
C GLN A 165 -8.41 3.38 -15.34
N GLY A 166 -8.35 2.48 -14.36
CA GLY A 166 -7.56 2.66 -13.13
C GLY A 166 -6.09 2.39 -13.38
N GLU A 167 -5.22 3.13 -12.69
CA GLU A 167 -3.80 2.79 -12.66
C GLU A 167 -3.61 1.42 -12.01
N LYS A 168 -2.86 0.55 -12.68
CA LYS A 168 -2.50 -0.78 -12.20
C LYS A 168 -1.00 -0.84 -12.02
N TYR A 169 -0.59 -1.35 -10.89
CA TYR A 169 0.82 -1.43 -10.52
C TYR A 169 1.23 -2.89 -10.36
N TYR A 170 2.36 -3.24 -10.94
CA TYR A 170 3.00 -4.53 -10.73
C TYR A 170 4.19 -4.38 -9.81
N GLN A 171 4.19 -5.16 -8.75
CA GLN A 171 5.32 -5.26 -7.85
C GLN A 171 5.99 -6.62 -8.02
N MET A 172 7.27 -6.61 -8.34
CA MET A 172 8.05 -7.81 -8.59
C MET A 172 9.40 -7.73 -7.89
N ASN A 173 9.98 -8.88 -7.61
CA ASN A 173 11.35 -8.95 -7.13
C ASN A 173 12.36 -8.71 -8.27
N SER A 174 13.62 -8.47 -7.91
CA SER A 174 14.68 -8.18 -8.89
C SER A 174 14.93 -9.33 -9.88
N PHE A 175 14.75 -10.59 -9.45
CA PHE A 175 14.93 -11.75 -10.31
C PHE A 175 13.82 -11.84 -11.38
N THR A 176 12.58 -11.65 -10.98
CA THR A 176 11.45 -11.59 -11.93
C THR A 176 11.60 -10.41 -12.89
N GLY A 177 12.04 -9.25 -12.39
CA GLY A 177 12.33 -8.10 -13.24
C GLY A 177 13.42 -8.36 -14.28
N ALA A 178 14.49 -9.06 -13.91
CA ALA A 178 15.56 -9.45 -14.82
C ALA A 178 15.07 -10.47 -15.86
N ALA A 179 14.24 -11.44 -15.46
CA ALA A 179 13.65 -12.43 -16.38
C ALA A 179 12.76 -11.76 -17.43
N LEU A 180 11.86 -10.85 -17.01
CA LEU A 180 11.00 -10.10 -17.92
C LEU A 180 11.79 -9.16 -18.84
N ALA A 181 12.87 -8.53 -18.35
CA ALA A 181 13.73 -7.68 -19.17
C ALA A 181 14.44 -8.51 -20.26
N SER A 182 14.92 -9.71 -19.94
CA SER A 182 15.53 -10.60 -20.91
C SER A 182 14.54 -11.09 -21.98
N ALA A 183 13.30 -11.39 -21.61
CA ALA A 183 12.23 -11.74 -22.54
C ALA A 183 11.92 -10.60 -23.53
N THR A 184 11.93 -9.35 -23.07
CA THR A 184 11.74 -8.17 -23.94
C THR A 184 12.88 -8.02 -24.96
N THR A 185 14.11 -8.29 -24.55
CA THR A 185 15.28 -8.19 -25.45
C THR A 185 15.20 -9.26 -26.57
N ALA A 186 14.73 -10.45 -26.26
CA ALA A 186 14.53 -11.50 -27.26
C ALA A 186 13.51 -11.09 -28.34
N ILE A 187 12.40 -10.47 -27.95
CA ILE A 187 11.37 -9.98 -28.88
C ILE A 187 11.93 -8.90 -29.84
N ASN A 188 12.80 -8.04 -29.34
CA ASN A 188 13.37 -6.95 -30.14
C ASN A 188 14.50 -7.41 -31.09
N GLN A 189 15.03 -8.63 -30.93
CA GLN A 189 16.08 -9.17 -31.81
C GLN A 189 15.52 -9.91 -33.02
N GLU A 190 14.23 -10.27 -33.03
CA GLU A 190 13.58 -10.97 -34.16
C GLU A 190 12.86 -10.00 -35.14
N GLY A 191 12.98 -8.69 -34.97
CA GLY A 191 12.35 -7.64 -35.79
C GLY A 191 13.27 -6.97 -36.79
#